data_cf0e15afa036e717ed2c20ce1ba221b7
#
_entry.id   cf0e15afa036e717ed2c20ce1ba221b7
#
_cell.length_a   1.000
_cell.length_b   1.000
_cell.length_c   1.000
_cell.angle_alpha   90.00
_cell.angle_beta   90.00
_cell.angle_gamma   90.00
#
_symmetry.space_group_name_H-M   'P 1'
#
loop_
_entity.id
_entity.type
_entity.pdbx_description
1 polymer ?
#
loop_
_entity_poly.entity_id
_entity_poly.type
_entity_poly.pdbx_seq_one_letter_code
_entity_poly.pdbx_strand_id
1 'polypeptide(L)'
;MKRCLVIIMLSVMFGCMLGGCGSENVPATYEQITPEEASALMVNEPDCVILDVRTEEEFAQGHIKGAVLIPDYEIEAKAESVIEDKDKLILVYCRSGRRSKLASEKLIGLGYTNVKEFGGIIDWKYEIVTDDLL
;
A
#
# COMPACT_ATOMS: atom_id res chain seq x y z
N MET A 1 28.43 -34.78 69.04
CA MET A 1 28.11 -35.07 67.65
C MET A 1 26.92 -34.24 67.29
N LYS A 2 27.12 -33.09 66.69
CA LYS A 2 26.02 -32.28 66.14
C LYS A 2 26.39 -31.85 64.72
N ARG A 3 25.69 -32.41 63.76
CA ARG A 3 25.86 -32.09 62.37
C ARG A 3 25.15 -30.76 62.07
N CYS A 4 25.90 -29.71 61.78
CA CYS A 4 25.38 -28.49 61.28
C CYS A 4 25.00 -28.67 59.81
N LEU A 5 23.70 -28.61 59.51
CA LEU A 5 23.18 -28.57 58.17
C LEU A 5 23.25 -27.12 57.66
N VAL A 6 24.19 -26.87 56.80
CA VAL A 6 24.25 -25.57 56.10
C VAL A 6 23.24 -25.60 54.93
N ILE A 7 22.16 -24.89 55.12
CA ILE A 7 21.22 -24.69 54.09
C ILE A 7 21.73 -23.53 53.22
N ILE A 8 22.24 -23.88 52.05
CA ILE A 8 22.58 -22.88 51.01
C ILE A 8 21.28 -22.45 50.35
N MET A 9 20.83 -21.27 50.73
CA MET A 9 19.77 -20.58 50.02
C MET A 9 20.32 -20.13 48.68
N LEU A 10 19.97 -20.87 47.63
CA LEU A 10 20.23 -20.45 46.25
C LEU A 10 19.16 -19.41 45.88
N SER A 11 19.53 -18.15 45.99
CA SER A 11 18.73 -17.03 45.54
C SER A 11 18.74 -17.03 44.01
N VAL A 12 17.70 -17.59 43.42
CA VAL A 12 17.45 -17.43 41.98
C VAL A 12 16.95 -16.01 41.76
N MET A 13 17.85 -15.13 41.39
CA MET A 13 17.45 -13.84 40.83
C MET A 13 16.81 -14.08 39.45
N PHE A 14 15.49 -14.10 39.45
CA PHE A 14 14.68 -14.04 38.23
C PHE A 14 14.83 -12.62 37.68
N GLY A 15 15.81 -12.44 36.82
CA GLY A 15 15.98 -11.23 36.04
C GLY A 15 14.77 -11.05 35.09
N CYS A 16 13.90 -10.15 35.49
CA CYS A 16 12.82 -9.66 34.60
C CYS A 16 13.47 -8.94 33.42
N MET A 17 13.74 -9.67 32.35
CA MET A 17 14.03 -9.06 31.07
C MET A 17 12.72 -8.39 30.58
N LEU A 18 12.62 -7.11 30.87
CA LEU A 18 11.72 -6.22 30.12
C LEU A 18 12.23 -6.18 28.68
N GLY A 19 11.76 -7.13 27.91
CA GLY A 19 11.86 -7.05 26.48
C GLY A 19 11.12 -5.80 26.05
N GLY A 20 11.85 -4.72 25.79
CA GLY A 20 11.31 -3.57 25.14
C GLY A 20 10.75 -4.02 23.80
N CYS A 21 9.43 -3.97 23.63
CA CYS A 21 8.82 -3.94 22.31
C CYS A 21 9.28 -2.65 21.66
N GLY A 22 10.44 -2.69 20.99
CA GLY A 22 10.76 -1.74 19.97
C GLY A 22 9.77 -2.01 18.85
N SER A 23 8.74 -1.19 18.73
CA SER A 23 8.05 -1.06 17.46
C SER A 23 9.12 -0.53 16.51
N GLU A 24 9.74 -1.44 15.76
CA GLU A 24 10.52 -1.06 14.60
C GLU A 24 9.56 -0.30 13.70
N ASN A 25 9.75 1.00 13.63
CA ASN A 25 9.03 1.87 12.75
C ASN A 25 9.57 1.58 11.35
N VAL A 26 9.13 0.44 10.78
CA VAL A 26 9.38 0.13 9.38
C VAL A 26 8.65 1.23 8.62
N PRO A 27 9.35 2.09 7.86
CA PRO A 27 8.67 3.10 7.09
C PRO A 27 7.67 2.40 6.18
N ALA A 28 6.42 2.85 6.19
CA ALA A 28 5.41 2.35 5.29
C ALA A 28 5.94 2.46 3.86
N THR A 29 5.88 1.38 3.11
CA THR A 29 6.29 1.32 1.71
C THR A 29 5.13 0.82 0.87
N TYR A 30 5.07 1.22 -0.39
CA TYR A 30 4.14 0.60 -1.31
C TYR A 30 4.69 -0.75 -1.79
N GLU A 31 3.80 -1.63 -2.21
CA GLU A 31 4.12 -2.93 -2.78
C GLU A 31 4.05 -2.87 -4.31
N GLN A 32 5.02 -3.49 -4.99
CA GLN A 32 4.95 -3.69 -6.43
C GLN A 32 4.36 -5.07 -6.73
N ILE A 33 3.31 -5.08 -7.56
CA ILE A 33 2.62 -6.30 -7.98
C ILE A 33 2.53 -6.36 -9.50
N THR A 34 2.20 -7.52 -10.03
CA THR A 34 1.98 -7.70 -11.47
C THR A 34 0.58 -7.21 -11.89
N PRO A 35 0.35 -6.92 -13.18
CA PRO A 35 -0.99 -6.66 -13.71
C PRO A 35 -1.99 -7.79 -13.44
N GLU A 36 -1.53 -9.04 -13.47
CA GLU A 36 -2.33 -10.23 -13.18
C GLU A 36 -2.78 -10.26 -11.72
N GLU A 37 -1.87 -9.98 -10.79
CA GLU A 37 -2.18 -9.86 -9.36
C GLU A 37 -3.15 -8.71 -9.08
N ALA A 38 -2.95 -7.56 -9.74
CA ALA A 38 -3.86 -6.43 -9.65
C ALA A 38 -5.26 -6.79 -10.15
N SER A 39 -5.37 -7.46 -11.28
CA SER A 39 -6.65 -7.93 -11.82
C SER A 39 -7.37 -8.87 -10.85
N ALA A 40 -6.66 -9.79 -10.21
CA ALA A 40 -7.22 -10.68 -9.20
C ALA A 40 -7.70 -9.92 -7.96
N LEU A 41 -6.95 -8.93 -7.50
CA LEU A 41 -7.35 -8.08 -6.38
C LEU A 41 -8.60 -7.26 -6.69
N MET A 42 -8.74 -6.73 -7.90
CA MET A 42 -9.95 -6.00 -8.32
C MET A 42 -11.21 -6.85 -8.24
N VAL A 43 -11.11 -8.15 -8.48
CA VAL A 43 -12.22 -9.11 -8.36
C VAL A 43 -12.49 -9.48 -6.91
N ASN A 44 -11.44 -9.75 -6.13
CA ASN A 44 -11.55 -10.24 -4.75
C ASN A 44 -11.84 -9.13 -3.74
N GLU A 45 -11.42 -7.90 -4.05
CA GLU A 45 -11.54 -6.70 -3.22
C GLU A 45 -12.30 -5.61 -3.99
N PRO A 46 -13.63 -5.77 -4.22
CA PRO A 46 -14.39 -4.87 -5.09
C PRO A 46 -14.47 -3.43 -4.58
N ASP A 47 -14.17 -3.20 -3.30
CA ASP A 47 -14.11 -1.86 -2.70
C ASP A 47 -12.75 -1.18 -2.89
N CYS A 48 -11.79 -1.81 -3.54
CA CYS A 48 -10.50 -1.20 -3.81
C CYS A 48 -10.63 0.03 -4.73
N VAL A 49 -9.71 0.95 -4.58
CA VAL A 49 -9.58 2.10 -5.48
C VAL A 49 -8.57 1.74 -6.57
N ILE A 50 -8.99 1.81 -7.83
CA ILE A 50 -8.10 1.71 -8.99
C ILE A 50 -7.73 3.14 -9.36
N LEU A 51 -6.46 3.51 -9.21
CA LEU A 51 -5.98 4.86 -9.37
C LEU A 51 -5.13 5.00 -10.62
N ASP A 52 -5.66 5.74 -11.59
CA ASP A 52 -4.92 6.18 -12.77
C ASP A 52 -4.24 7.52 -12.48
N VAL A 53 -2.93 7.58 -12.61
CA VAL A 53 -2.15 8.79 -12.34
C VAL A 53 -1.60 9.44 -13.60
N ARG A 54 -2.18 9.10 -14.76
CA ARG A 54 -1.86 9.71 -16.04
C ARG A 54 -2.52 11.09 -16.18
N THR A 55 -2.44 11.67 -17.36
CA THR A 55 -3.13 12.92 -17.67
C THR A 55 -4.61 12.68 -18.01
N GLU A 56 -5.41 13.75 -17.97
CA GLU A 56 -6.82 13.72 -18.39
C GLU A 56 -6.97 13.24 -19.83
N GLU A 57 -6.08 13.69 -20.72
CA GLU A 57 -6.10 13.29 -22.14
C GLU A 57 -5.83 11.79 -22.31
N GLU A 58 -4.84 11.24 -21.58
CA GLU A 58 -4.55 9.82 -21.62
C GLU A 58 -5.72 8.99 -21.06
N PHE A 59 -6.33 9.44 -19.99
CA PHE A 59 -7.48 8.79 -19.36
C PHE A 59 -8.68 8.75 -20.30
N ALA A 60 -8.99 9.85 -20.96
CA ALA A 60 -10.09 9.94 -21.92
C ALA A 60 -9.91 9.01 -23.14
N GLN A 61 -8.67 8.77 -23.57
CA GLN A 61 -8.36 7.86 -24.68
C GLN A 61 -8.55 6.38 -24.33
N GLY A 62 -8.64 6.05 -23.05
CA GLY A 62 -8.86 4.72 -22.55
C GLY A 62 -8.22 4.51 -21.17
N HIS A 63 -8.95 3.88 -20.28
CA HIS A 63 -8.52 3.59 -18.91
C HIS A 63 -9.07 2.25 -18.44
N ILE A 64 -8.51 1.73 -17.37
CA ILE A 64 -9.00 0.50 -16.75
C ILE A 64 -10.40 0.75 -16.19
N LYS A 65 -11.33 -0.15 -16.45
CA LYS A 65 -12.70 -0.05 -15.96
C LYS A 65 -12.76 0.15 -14.46
N GLY A 66 -13.50 1.17 -14.04
CA GLY A 66 -13.64 1.54 -12.63
C GLY A 66 -12.52 2.40 -12.07
N ALA A 67 -11.50 2.75 -12.87
CA ALA A 67 -10.43 3.63 -12.43
C ALA A 67 -10.93 5.05 -12.16
N VAL A 68 -10.38 5.65 -11.12
CA VAL A 68 -10.49 7.09 -10.85
C VAL A 68 -9.19 7.77 -11.24
N LEU A 69 -9.28 8.99 -11.75
CA LEU A 69 -8.13 9.77 -12.21
C LEU A 69 -7.70 10.77 -11.15
N ILE A 70 -6.44 10.66 -10.73
CA ILE A 70 -5.73 11.76 -10.07
C ILE A 70 -4.35 11.84 -10.73
N PRO A 71 -4.09 12.81 -11.61
CA PRO A 71 -2.77 12.96 -12.23
C PRO A 71 -1.66 13.00 -11.19
N ASP A 72 -0.49 12.45 -11.51
CA ASP A 72 0.62 12.29 -10.59
C ASP A 72 1.08 13.61 -9.95
N TYR A 73 0.95 14.73 -10.65
CA TYR A 73 1.24 16.07 -10.14
C TYR A 73 0.14 16.66 -9.24
N GLU A 74 -1.02 16.00 -9.12
CA GLU A 74 -2.15 16.44 -8.28
C GLU A 74 -2.38 15.55 -7.04
N ILE A 75 -1.59 14.50 -6.85
CA ILE A 75 -1.77 13.55 -5.75
C ILE A 75 -1.79 14.25 -4.38
N GLU A 76 -0.82 15.10 -4.11
CA GLU A 76 -0.70 15.78 -2.81
C GLU A 76 -1.87 16.73 -2.54
N ALA A 77 -2.44 17.32 -3.59
CA ALA A 77 -3.56 18.26 -3.45
C ALA A 77 -4.93 17.58 -3.38
N LYS A 78 -5.11 16.43 -4.03
CA LYS A 78 -6.44 15.84 -4.27
C LYS A 78 -6.66 14.48 -3.60
N ALA A 79 -5.62 13.72 -3.30
CA ALA A 79 -5.78 12.34 -2.84
C ALA A 79 -6.66 12.24 -1.59
N GLU A 80 -6.45 13.07 -0.59
CA GLU A 80 -7.19 13.00 0.68
C GLU A 80 -8.68 13.32 0.54
N SER A 81 -9.06 14.14 -0.43
CA SER A 81 -10.48 14.43 -0.69
C SER A 81 -11.16 13.35 -1.54
N VAL A 82 -10.41 12.66 -2.39
CA VAL A 82 -10.92 11.60 -3.27
C VAL A 82 -10.92 10.24 -2.58
N ILE A 83 -9.89 9.96 -1.79
CA ILE A 83 -9.71 8.70 -1.06
C ILE A 83 -9.58 9.04 0.43
N GLU A 84 -10.70 9.13 1.12
CA GLU A 84 -10.75 9.56 2.52
C GLU A 84 -10.20 8.49 3.48
N ASP A 85 -10.41 7.21 3.17
CA ASP A 85 -9.93 6.10 3.99
C ASP A 85 -8.46 5.81 3.71
N LYS A 86 -7.60 6.09 4.69
CA LYS A 86 -6.16 5.88 4.59
C LYS A 86 -5.74 4.40 4.55
N ASP A 87 -6.60 3.50 4.96
CA ASP A 87 -6.36 2.06 4.96
C ASP A 87 -6.96 1.36 3.73
N LYS A 88 -7.58 2.12 2.86
CA LYS A 88 -8.16 1.62 1.61
C LYS A 88 -7.09 0.98 0.73
N LEU A 89 -7.39 -0.18 0.15
CA LEU A 89 -6.54 -0.76 -0.89
C LEU A 89 -6.56 0.14 -2.12
N ILE A 90 -5.40 0.66 -2.49
CA ILE A 90 -5.22 1.51 -3.66
C ILE A 90 -4.31 0.79 -4.65
N LEU A 91 -4.83 0.52 -5.84
CA LEU A 91 -4.10 -0.08 -6.95
C LEU A 91 -3.72 1.02 -7.93
N VAL A 92 -2.44 1.33 -8.04
CA VAL A 92 -1.92 2.49 -8.77
C VAL A 92 -1.28 2.06 -10.08
N TYR A 93 -1.62 2.74 -11.17
CA TYR A 93 -0.97 2.54 -12.46
C TYR A 93 -0.80 3.86 -13.22
N CYS A 94 0.09 3.83 -14.19
CA CYS A 94 0.24 4.91 -15.17
C CYS A 94 0.34 4.33 -16.59
N ARG A 95 1.13 4.92 -17.47
CA ARG A 95 1.36 4.35 -18.80
C ARG A 95 2.38 3.21 -18.79
N SER A 96 3.55 3.42 -18.17
CA SER A 96 4.69 2.49 -18.21
C SER A 96 5.31 2.18 -16.84
N GLY A 97 4.76 2.72 -15.75
CA GLY A 97 5.19 2.44 -14.37
C GLY A 97 6.03 3.53 -13.70
N ARG A 98 6.57 4.49 -14.41
CA ARG A 98 7.42 5.54 -13.79
C ARG A 98 6.63 6.50 -12.90
N ARG A 99 5.54 7.07 -13.43
CA ARG A 99 4.68 8.02 -12.68
C ARG A 99 3.95 7.34 -11.53
N SER A 100 3.51 6.11 -11.73
CA SER A 100 2.81 5.33 -10.71
C SER A 100 3.67 5.03 -9.48
N LYS A 101 4.95 4.76 -9.67
CA LYS A 101 5.91 4.59 -8.56
C LYS A 101 6.07 5.87 -7.75
N LEU A 102 6.29 7.00 -8.41
CA LEU A 102 6.38 8.31 -7.75
C LEU A 102 5.07 8.69 -7.04
N ALA A 103 3.93 8.44 -7.67
CA ALA A 103 2.63 8.68 -7.06
C ALA A 103 2.39 7.79 -5.84
N SER A 104 2.81 6.53 -5.88
CA SER A 104 2.73 5.61 -4.75
C SER A 104 3.58 6.07 -3.57
N GLU A 105 4.80 6.56 -3.81
CA GLU A 105 5.63 7.19 -2.77
C GLU A 105 4.95 8.39 -2.12
N LYS A 106 4.30 9.26 -2.91
CA LYS A 106 3.53 10.40 -2.40
C LYS A 106 2.35 9.96 -1.55
N LEU A 107 1.62 8.93 -1.96
CA LEU A 107 0.51 8.36 -1.18
C LEU A 107 0.99 7.83 0.18
N ILE A 108 2.11 7.11 0.21
CA ILE A 108 2.72 6.67 1.46
C ILE A 108 3.08 7.87 2.35
N GLY A 109 3.66 8.91 1.78
CA GLY A 109 3.98 10.16 2.48
C GLY A 109 2.75 10.86 3.08
N LEU A 110 1.57 10.70 2.46
CA LEU A 110 0.29 11.22 2.95
C LEU A 110 -0.37 10.33 4.01
N GLY A 111 0.22 9.17 4.35
CA GLY A 111 -0.26 8.26 5.38
C GLY A 111 -1.15 7.13 4.89
N TYR A 112 -1.26 6.90 3.58
CA TYR A 112 -1.95 5.72 3.06
C TYR A 112 -1.14 4.46 3.35
N THR A 113 -1.79 3.42 3.86
CA THR A 113 -1.13 2.23 4.43
C THR A 113 -1.19 1.01 3.51
N ASN A 114 -2.03 1.04 2.47
CA ASN A 114 -2.30 -0.13 1.64
C ASN A 114 -2.24 0.22 0.15
N VAL A 115 -1.04 0.55 -0.31
CA VAL A 115 -0.77 1.00 -1.68
C VAL A 115 -0.01 -0.08 -2.45
N LYS A 116 -0.55 -0.47 -3.59
CA LYS A 116 0.07 -1.43 -4.52
C LYS A 116 0.18 -0.80 -5.90
N GLU A 117 1.37 -0.86 -6.47
CA GLU A 117 1.69 -0.34 -7.78
C GLU A 117 1.85 -1.50 -8.77
N PHE A 118 1.21 -1.43 -9.94
CA PHE A 118 1.22 -2.54 -10.89
C PHE A 118 1.69 -2.16 -12.31
N GLY A 119 2.45 -1.10 -12.44
CA GLY A 119 3.10 -0.73 -13.69
C GLY A 119 2.25 0.15 -14.59
N GLY A 120 2.09 -0.22 -15.82
CA GLY A 120 1.47 0.62 -16.82
C GLY A 120 0.39 -0.06 -17.65
N ILE A 121 -0.49 0.76 -18.19
CA ILE A 121 -1.59 0.32 -19.06
C ILE A 121 -1.08 -0.38 -20.33
N ILE A 122 0.15 -0.11 -20.76
CA ILE A 122 0.77 -0.80 -21.90
C ILE A 122 0.91 -2.31 -21.70
N ASP A 123 1.03 -2.76 -20.46
CA ASP A 123 1.13 -4.18 -20.10
C ASP A 123 -0.21 -4.77 -19.64
N TRP A 124 -1.26 -3.97 -19.61
CA TRP A 124 -2.60 -4.39 -19.21
C TRP A 124 -3.29 -5.17 -20.32
N LYS A 125 -3.68 -6.40 -20.04
CA LYS A 125 -4.25 -7.34 -21.03
C LYS A 125 -5.76 -7.49 -20.93
N TYR A 126 -6.38 -6.75 -20.01
CA TYR A 126 -7.80 -6.87 -19.71
C TYR A 126 -8.58 -5.67 -20.27
N GLU A 127 -9.84 -5.56 -19.92
CA GLU A 127 -10.76 -4.55 -20.43
C GLU A 127 -10.30 -3.11 -20.17
N ILE A 128 -10.33 -2.32 -21.23
CA ILE A 128 -10.14 -0.87 -21.21
C ILE A 128 -11.43 -0.22 -21.69
N VAL A 129 -11.85 0.84 -21.03
CA VAL A 129 -13.04 1.60 -21.36
C VAL A 129 -12.68 3.04 -21.72
N THR A 130 -13.54 3.68 -22.49
CA THR A 130 -13.49 5.12 -22.80
C THR A 130 -14.75 5.78 -22.28
N ASP A 131 -14.69 7.08 -21.97
CA ASP A 131 -15.85 7.84 -21.48
C ASP A 131 -16.90 8.13 -22.57
N ASP A 132 -16.66 7.77 -23.81
CA ASP A 132 -17.53 8.05 -24.96
C ASP A 132 -18.82 7.19 -25.00
N LEU A 133 -19.12 6.42 -23.98
CA LEU A 133 -20.31 5.56 -23.92
C LEU A 133 -21.33 6.02 -22.84
N LEU A 134 -21.46 7.32 -22.65
CA LEU A 134 -22.56 7.90 -21.88
C LEU A 134 -23.61 8.52 -22.80
#